data_1ae4dafd4deea11390e324cdc9df6945
#
_entry.id   1ae4dafd4deea11390e324cdc9df6945
#
_cell.length_a   1.000
_cell.length_b   1.000
_cell.length_c   1.000
_cell.angle_alpha   90.00
_cell.angle_beta   90.00
_cell.angle_gamma   90.00
#
_symmetry.space_group_name_H-M   'P 1'
#
loop_
_entity.id
_entity.type
_entity.pdbx_description
1 polymer ?
#
loop_
_entity_poly.entity_id
_entity_poly.type
_entity_poly.pdbx_seq_one_letter_code
_entity_poly.pdbx_strand_id
1 'polypeptide(L)'
;SIKGETYYVYSKFVKAEGAASSGDDSSTEESTQETSNVGEGKLICIDAGHQATPNTDTEPVGPGAEDKKAKVSAGNTGVTTGTEEYELNLEVALKLQSALEARGYTVKMIRTSNDVDISNAARAELANSDKADAFIRIHANGSTDTNASGVMTVCQTKDNPYNADIYDS
;
A
#
# COMPACT_ATOMS: atom_id res chain seq x y z
N SER A 1 15.48 -12.87 9.08
CA SER A 1 15.70 -11.43 9.27
C SER A 1 15.53 -10.75 7.94
N ILE A 2 14.37 -10.15 7.70
CA ILE A 2 14.15 -9.28 6.54
C ILE A 2 14.77 -7.95 6.92
N LYS A 3 15.92 -7.64 6.35
CA LYS A 3 16.60 -6.37 6.57
C LYS A 3 15.90 -5.26 5.78
N GLY A 4 15.21 -4.37 6.50
CA GLY A 4 15.33 -2.94 6.23
C GLY A 4 14.46 -2.35 5.14
N GLU A 5 13.13 -2.59 5.12
CA GLU A 5 12.21 -1.61 4.57
C GLU A 5 11.07 -1.37 5.58
N THR A 6 10.88 -0.12 5.96
CA THR A 6 9.82 0.25 6.90
C THR A 6 8.55 0.51 6.09
N TYR A 7 7.56 -0.36 6.23
CA TYR A 7 6.26 -0.24 5.57
C TYR A 7 5.25 0.26 6.58
N TYR A 8 4.40 1.19 6.17
CA TYR A 8 3.32 1.71 6.99
C TYR A 8 1.99 1.24 6.42
N VAL A 9 1.22 0.47 7.16
CA VAL A 9 -0.16 0.11 6.81
C VAL A 9 -1.06 0.41 8.00
N TYR A 10 -2.12 1.15 7.74
CA TYR A 10 -3.12 1.49 8.74
C TYR A 10 -4.14 0.36 8.85
N SER A 11 -4.13 -0.40 9.94
CA SER A 11 -4.98 -1.59 10.12
C SER A 11 -6.45 -1.30 10.48
N LYS A 12 -6.84 -0.06 10.69
CA LYS A 12 -8.16 0.29 11.21
C LYS A 12 -9.30 0.16 10.19
N PHE A 13 -9.00 -0.06 8.91
CA PHE A 13 -9.99 -0.08 7.83
C PHE A 13 -10.17 -1.42 7.10
N VAL A 14 -9.52 -2.48 7.56
CA VAL A 14 -9.76 -3.83 7.02
C VAL A 14 -10.69 -4.58 7.96
N LYS A 15 -11.98 -4.23 7.97
CA LYS A 15 -13.02 -5.20 8.35
C LYS A 15 -13.34 -6.00 7.09
N ALA A 16 -12.90 -7.25 7.07
CA ALA A 16 -13.40 -8.22 6.11
C ALA A 16 -14.88 -8.46 6.45
N GLU A 17 -15.80 -7.86 5.70
CA GLU A 17 -17.18 -8.27 5.72
C GLU A 17 -17.34 -9.51 4.83
N GLY A 18 -17.63 -10.65 5.52
CA GLY A 18 -18.42 -11.75 5.02
C GLY A 18 -17.92 -12.52 3.80
N ALA A 19 -17.24 -13.63 4.02
CA ALA A 19 -17.29 -14.75 3.09
C ALA A 19 -18.77 -15.24 3.02
N ALA A 20 -19.45 -14.98 1.92
CA ALA A 20 -20.78 -15.49 1.68
C ALA A 20 -20.73 -17.00 1.46
N SER A 21 -21.40 -17.73 2.32
CA SER A 21 -21.77 -19.13 2.18
C SER A 21 -22.67 -19.30 0.94
N SER A 22 -22.34 -20.27 0.10
CA SER A 22 -23.16 -20.71 -1.02
C SER A 22 -24.51 -21.26 -0.52
N GLY A 23 -25.59 -20.60 -0.90
CA GLY A 23 -26.94 -21.07 -0.76
C GLY A 23 -27.77 -20.54 -1.92
N ASP A 24 -28.19 -21.46 -2.76
CA ASP A 24 -29.08 -21.26 -3.89
C ASP A 24 -30.51 -20.88 -3.37
N ASP A 25 -31.00 -19.69 -3.70
CA ASP A 25 -32.45 -19.49 -3.90
C ASP A 25 -32.71 -18.24 -4.75
N SER A 26 -33.52 -18.45 -5.76
CA SER A 26 -34.00 -17.52 -6.75
C SER A 26 -35.07 -16.60 -6.16
N SER A 27 -34.74 -15.32 -5.95
CA SER A 27 -35.75 -14.26 -5.99
C SER A 27 -35.08 -12.94 -6.40
N THR A 28 -35.55 -12.40 -7.51
CA THR A 28 -35.23 -11.11 -8.07
C THR A 28 -35.73 -10.02 -7.14
N GLU A 29 -34.85 -9.47 -6.30
CA GLU A 29 -35.09 -8.18 -5.67
C GLU A 29 -33.96 -7.22 -6.13
N GLU A 30 -34.40 -6.16 -6.78
CA GLU A 30 -33.59 -5.01 -7.19
C GLU A 30 -33.13 -4.30 -5.92
N SER A 31 -31.99 -4.75 -5.37
CA SER A 31 -31.33 -4.06 -4.24
C SER A 31 -30.66 -2.80 -4.78
N THR A 32 -31.30 -1.66 -4.61
CA THR A 32 -30.62 -0.37 -4.62
C THR A 32 -29.52 -0.42 -3.56
N GLN A 33 -28.28 -0.67 -4.01
CA GLN A 33 -27.10 -0.54 -3.18
C GLN A 33 -26.99 0.95 -2.82
N GLU A 34 -27.42 1.31 -1.61
CA GLU A 34 -26.99 2.55 -0.98
C GLU A 34 -25.46 2.45 -0.83
N THR A 35 -24.74 3.11 -1.73
CA THR A 35 -23.30 3.34 -1.56
C THR A 35 -23.15 4.26 -0.36
N SER A 36 -23.00 3.70 0.83
CA SER A 36 -22.65 4.46 2.01
C SER A 36 -21.34 5.17 1.72
N ASN A 37 -21.34 6.50 1.71
CA ASN A 37 -20.16 7.38 1.57
C ASN A 37 -19.26 7.26 2.81
N VAL A 38 -18.77 6.06 3.10
CA VAL A 38 -17.94 5.75 4.27
C VAL A 38 -16.64 6.57 4.27
N GLY A 39 -16.19 6.97 3.08
CA GLY A 39 -14.95 7.69 2.87
C GLY A 39 -15.06 9.19 2.85
N GLU A 40 -16.25 9.77 3.06
CA GLU A 40 -16.44 11.21 2.96
C GLU A 40 -15.53 11.99 3.92
N GLY A 41 -14.78 12.95 3.35
CA GLY A 41 -13.84 13.79 4.09
C GLY A 41 -12.52 13.08 4.46
N LYS A 42 -12.28 11.84 3.98
CA LYS A 42 -11.03 11.10 4.23
C LYS A 42 -10.13 11.08 3.00
N LEU A 43 -8.85 11.36 3.20
CA LEU A 43 -7.80 11.30 2.19
C LEU A 43 -6.94 10.05 2.39
N ILE A 44 -6.92 9.18 1.39
CA ILE A 44 -6.04 8.00 1.34
C ILE A 44 -4.92 8.27 0.35
N CYS A 45 -3.67 8.16 0.80
CA CYS A 45 -2.51 8.23 -0.07
C CYS A 45 -2.07 6.81 -0.43
N ILE A 46 -1.96 6.51 -1.74
CA ILE A 46 -1.53 5.19 -2.23
C ILE A 46 -0.16 5.30 -2.88
N ASP A 47 0.77 4.48 -2.43
CA ASP A 47 2.11 4.34 -2.99
C ASP A 47 2.28 2.95 -3.62
N ALA A 48 2.33 2.91 -4.95
CA ALA A 48 2.79 1.74 -5.67
C ALA A 48 4.31 1.63 -5.52
N GLY A 49 4.80 0.67 -4.73
CA GLY A 49 6.23 0.52 -4.44
C GLY A 49 7.07 0.34 -5.70
N HIS A 50 8.34 0.72 -5.60
CA HIS A 50 9.31 0.71 -6.70
C HIS A 50 8.96 1.63 -7.87
N GLN A 51 9.75 1.55 -8.94
CA GLN A 51 9.64 2.28 -10.20
C GLN A 51 10.52 1.59 -11.24
N ALA A 52 10.38 1.92 -12.54
CA ALA A 52 11.08 1.22 -13.60
C ALA A 52 12.61 1.32 -13.49
N THR A 53 13.13 2.48 -13.11
CA THR A 53 14.58 2.67 -12.94
C THR A 53 14.90 2.82 -11.44
N PRO A 54 15.68 1.89 -10.85
CA PRO A 54 16.11 2.02 -9.46
C PRO A 54 16.99 3.24 -9.28
N ASN A 55 16.91 3.87 -8.10
CA ASN A 55 17.81 4.95 -7.70
C ASN A 55 18.72 4.46 -6.57
N THR A 56 19.99 4.20 -6.89
CA THR A 56 21.00 3.64 -5.99
C THR A 56 21.68 4.67 -5.11
N ASP A 57 21.43 5.96 -5.31
CA ASP A 57 21.82 6.97 -4.34
C ASP A 57 21.23 6.61 -2.97
N THR A 58 21.85 7.09 -1.92
CA THR A 58 21.42 6.71 -0.57
C THR A 58 20.65 7.81 0.14
N GLU A 59 19.72 7.38 0.99
CA GLU A 59 18.98 8.21 1.94
C GLU A 59 18.94 7.52 3.32
N PRO A 60 18.69 8.24 4.42
CA PRO A 60 18.49 7.62 5.73
C PRO A 60 17.36 6.58 5.70
N VAL A 61 17.48 5.50 6.48
CA VAL A 61 16.43 4.47 6.59
C VAL A 61 15.14 4.99 7.24
N GLY A 62 15.23 6.12 7.96
CA GLY A 62 14.11 6.81 8.60
C GLY A 62 14.56 8.15 9.16
N PRO A 63 13.64 8.96 9.71
CA PRO A 63 13.95 10.25 10.29
C PRO A 63 15.00 10.14 11.40
N GLY A 64 16.09 10.90 11.29
CA GLY A 64 17.18 10.92 12.28
C GLY A 64 18.08 9.68 12.30
N ALA A 65 17.90 8.71 11.40
CA ALA A 65 18.74 7.52 11.32
C ALA A 65 20.10 7.84 10.68
N GLU A 66 21.18 7.28 11.23
CA GLU A 66 22.54 7.32 10.65
C GLU A 66 22.68 6.29 9.52
N ASP A 67 22.01 5.14 9.65
CA ASP A 67 21.99 4.09 8.64
C ASP A 67 21.29 4.58 7.38
N LYS A 68 21.88 4.19 6.24
CA LYS A 68 21.38 4.58 4.91
C LYS A 68 20.99 3.36 4.09
N LYS A 69 20.05 3.58 3.19
CA LYS A 69 19.60 2.62 2.17
C LYS A 69 19.54 3.29 0.80
N ALA A 70 19.40 2.50 -0.27
CA ALA A 70 19.10 3.05 -1.58
C ALA A 70 17.79 3.84 -1.56
N LYS A 71 17.73 4.94 -2.29
CA LYS A 71 16.52 5.76 -2.44
C LYS A 71 15.34 4.94 -2.97
N VAL A 72 15.59 4.10 -3.99
CA VAL A 72 14.61 3.14 -4.52
C VAL A 72 15.33 1.90 -5.02
N SER A 73 14.98 0.73 -4.53
CA SER A 73 15.46 -0.56 -5.04
C SER A 73 14.71 -1.00 -6.30
N ALA A 74 15.27 -1.94 -7.05
CA ALA A 74 14.68 -2.46 -8.28
C ALA A 74 13.34 -3.20 -8.06
N GLY A 75 13.14 -3.80 -6.88
CA GLY A 75 12.04 -4.73 -6.63
C GLY A 75 12.39 -6.15 -7.06
N ASN A 76 11.38 -6.99 -7.16
CA ASN A 76 11.50 -8.40 -7.55
C ASN A 76 10.91 -8.61 -8.95
N THR A 77 11.28 -9.73 -9.59
CA THR A 77 10.71 -10.18 -10.86
C THR A 77 10.06 -11.54 -10.66
N GLY A 78 8.85 -11.72 -11.15
CA GLY A 78 8.15 -13.00 -11.08
C GLY A 78 8.89 -14.09 -11.89
N VAL A 79 9.37 -15.14 -11.22
CA VAL A 79 10.22 -16.17 -11.85
C VAL A 79 9.53 -16.94 -12.98
N THR A 80 8.21 -17.04 -12.96
CA THR A 80 7.41 -17.74 -13.98
C THR A 80 6.80 -16.79 -14.99
N THR A 81 6.34 -15.63 -14.52
CA THR A 81 5.61 -14.66 -15.36
C THR A 81 6.52 -13.65 -16.02
N GLY A 82 7.70 -13.39 -15.46
CA GLY A 82 8.58 -12.28 -15.88
C GLY A 82 8.02 -10.90 -15.51
N THR A 83 6.92 -10.83 -14.78
CA THR A 83 6.30 -9.57 -14.38
C THR A 83 7.17 -8.86 -13.34
N GLU A 84 7.49 -7.62 -13.59
CA GLU A 84 8.24 -6.79 -12.66
C GLU A 84 7.34 -6.32 -11.51
N GLU A 85 7.89 -6.29 -10.28
CA GLU A 85 7.13 -5.89 -9.10
C GLU A 85 6.53 -4.49 -9.22
N TYR A 86 7.27 -3.53 -9.77
CA TYR A 86 6.79 -2.16 -9.93
C TYR A 86 5.58 -2.04 -10.88
N GLU A 87 5.46 -2.93 -11.89
CA GLU A 87 4.31 -2.99 -12.80
C GLU A 87 3.08 -3.54 -12.08
N LEU A 88 3.25 -4.66 -11.38
CA LEU A 88 2.19 -5.28 -10.59
C LEU A 88 1.67 -4.33 -9.50
N ASN A 89 2.58 -3.68 -8.77
CA ASN A 89 2.21 -2.74 -7.71
C ASN A 89 1.38 -1.58 -8.25
N LEU A 90 1.73 -1.04 -9.43
CA LEU A 90 0.96 0.05 -10.04
C LEU A 90 -0.42 -0.42 -10.49
N GLU A 91 -0.52 -1.61 -11.09
CA GLU A 91 -1.81 -2.17 -11.50
C GLU A 91 -2.76 -2.36 -10.31
N VAL A 92 -2.25 -2.92 -9.20
CA VAL A 92 -3.02 -3.10 -7.96
C VAL A 92 -3.41 -1.76 -7.36
N ALA A 93 -2.49 -0.79 -7.34
CA ALA A 93 -2.73 0.54 -6.79
C ALA A 93 -3.84 1.30 -7.54
N LEU A 94 -3.85 1.22 -8.88
CA LEU A 94 -4.91 1.85 -9.70
C LEU A 94 -6.28 1.20 -9.47
N LYS A 95 -6.33 -0.13 -9.30
CA LYS A 95 -7.57 -0.84 -8.94
C LYS A 95 -8.05 -0.43 -7.54
N LEU A 96 -7.13 -0.31 -6.58
CA LEU A 96 -7.46 0.13 -5.22
C LEU A 96 -7.95 1.58 -5.22
N GLN A 97 -7.33 2.47 -5.98
CA GLN A 97 -7.80 3.84 -6.17
C GLN A 97 -9.26 3.85 -6.58
N SER A 98 -9.60 3.18 -7.68
CA SER A 98 -10.98 3.14 -8.19
C SER A 98 -11.97 2.58 -7.16
N ALA A 99 -11.57 1.55 -6.41
CA ALA A 99 -12.42 0.93 -5.40
C ALA A 99 -12.66 1.83 -4.19
N LEU A 100 -11.68 2.65 -3.80
CA LEU A 100 -11.80 3.61 -2.70
C LEU A 100 -12.61 4.83 -3.13
N GLU A 101 -12.37 5.38 -4.31
CA GLU A 101 -13.14 6.50 -4.87
C GLU A 101 -14.62 6.14 -5.01
N ALA A 102 -14.95 4.92 -5.43
CA ALA A 102 -16.33 4.42 -5.47
C ALA A 102 -17.00 4.34 -4.08
N ARG A 103 -16.23 4.39 -2.99
CA ARG A 103 -16.71 4.41 -1.60
C ARG A 103 -16.67 5.81 -0.98
N GLY A 104 -16.40 6.84 -1.77
CA GLY A 104 -16.40 8.23 -1.35
C GLY A 104 -15.09 8.74 -0.73
N TYR A 105 -14.02 7.95 -0.77
CA TYR A 105 -12.70 8.43 -0.35
C TYR A 105 -12.10 9.37 -1.39
N THR A 106 -11.40 10.39 -0.91
CA THR A 106 -10.44 11.12 -1.75
C THR A 106 -9.15 10.30 -1.83
N VAL A 107 -8.63 10.09 -3.03
CA VAL A 107 -7.39 9.30 -3.20
C VAL A 107 -6.30 10.15 -3.85
N LYS A 108 -5.10 10.09 -3.25
CA LYS A 108 -3.88 10.65 -3.80
C LYS A 108 -2.94 9.51 -4.19
N MET A 109 -2.57 9.44 -5.45
CA MET A 109 -1.54 8.51 -5.92
C MET A 109 -0.16 9.15 -5.83
N ILE A 110 0.84 8.44 -5.27
CA ILE A 110 2.24 8.89 -5.28
C ILE A 110 2.81 8.84 -6.70
N ARG A 111 2.45 7.80 -7.47
CA ARG A 111 2.78 7.69 -8.88
C ARG A 111 1.64 7.05 -9.66
N THR A 112 1.49 7.46 -10.90
CA THR A 112 0.54 6.88 -11.88
C THR A 112 1.25 6.37 -13.12
N SER A 113 2.58 6.40 -13.09
CA SER A 113 3.48 5.91 -14.15
C SER A 113 4.61 5.11 -13.52
N ASN A 114 5.24 4.25 -14.32
CA ASN A 114 6.46 3.53 -13.93
C ASN A 114 7.73 4.37 -14.16
N ASP A 115 7.66 5.31 -15.10
CA ASP A 115 8.78 6.22 -15.46
C ASP A 115 8.75 7.45 -14.55
N VAL A 116 9.25 7.28 -13.34
CA VAL A 116 9.39 8.32 -12.31
C VAL A 116 10.73 8.13 -11.57
N ASP A 117 11.18 9.16 -10.88
CA ASP A 117 12.29 9.08 -9.90
C ASP A 117 11.86 9.74 -8.59
N ILE A 118 11.20 8.95 -7.72
CA ILE A 118 10.68 9.41 -6.44
C ILE A 118 11.28 8.53 -5.34
N SER A 119 12.12 9.11 -4.49
CA SER A 119 12.75 8.39 -3.39
C SER A 119 11.75 7.91 -2.33
N ASN A 120 12.12 6.92 -1.52
CA ASN A 120 11.25 6.43 -0.45
C ASN A 120 10.91 7.52 0.57
N ALA A 121 11.88 8.39 0.90
CA ALA A 121 11.64 9.55 1.77
C ALA A 121 10.62 10.52 1.15
N ALA A 122 10.79 10.87 -0.14
CA ALA A 122 9.89 11.79 -0.83
C ALA A 122 8.45 11.23 -0.92
N ARG A 123 8.29 9.92 -1.07
CA ARG A 123 6.95 9.25 -1.05
C ARG A 123 6.24 9.45 0.29
N ALA A 124 6.97 9.27 1.40
CA ALA A 124 6.43 9.51 2.73
C ALA A 124 6.13 11.01 2.98
N GLU A 125 7.03 11.89 2.54
CA GLU A 125 6.86 13.36 2.67
C GLU A 125 5.62 13.85 1.91
N LEU A 126 5.33 13.31 0.72
CA LEU A 126 4.12 13.65 -0.03
C LEU A 126 2.85 13.30 0.76
N ALA A 127 2.77 12.11 1.34
CA ALA A 127 1.63 11.71 2.15
C ALA A 127 1.47 12.58 3.40
N ASN A 128 2.59 12.91 4.06
CA ASN A 128 2.60 13.77 5.25
C ASN A 128 2.19 15.22 4.92
N SER A 129 2.71 15.78 3.83
CA SER A 129 2.38 17.16 3.41
C SER A 129 0.91 17.32 3.05
N ASP A 130 0.32 16.30 2.44
CA ASP A 130 -1.09 16.27 2.09
C ASP A 130 -1.99 15.94 3.30
N LYS A 131 -1.39 15.63 4.47
CA LYS A 131 -2.10 15.23 5.70
C LYS A 131 -3.06 14.07 5.45
N ALA A 132 -2.59 13.05 4.73
CA ALA A 132 -3.39 11.88 4.43
C ALA A 132 -3.85 11.18 5.73
N ASP A 133 -5.13 10.79 5.79
CA ASP A 133 -5.68 10.01 6.91
C ASP A 133 -5.08 8.59 6.95
N ALA A 134 -4.69 8.06 5.79
CA ALA A 134 -3.94 6.81 5.69
C ALA A 134 -2.96 6.83 4.51
N PHE A 135 -1.83 6.14 4.71
CA PHE A 135 -0.83 5.89 3.67
C PHE A 135 -0.73 4.39 3.44
N ILE A 136 -1.08 3.94 2.24
CA ILE A 136 -1.06 2.53 1.85
C ILE A 136 0.05 2.32 0.83
N ARG A 137 1.06 1.54 1.21
CA ARG A 137 2.17 1.18 0.34
C ARG A 137 2.03 -0.27 -0.11
N ILE A 138 2.09 -0.50 -1.42
CA ILE A 138 1.85 -1.80 -2.05
C ILE A 138 3.18 -2.37 -2.55
N HIS A 139 3.45 -3.62 -2.18
CA HIS A 139 4.62 -4.40 -2.60
C HIS A 139 4.23 -5.85 -2.89
N ALA A 140 5.06 -6.52 -3.68
CA ALA A 140 5.01 -7.96 -3.90
C ALA A 140 6.33 -8.59 -3.43
N ASN A 141 6.31 -9.24 -2.25
CA ASN A 141 7.52 -9.80 -1.66
C ASN A 141 8.03 -11.01 -2.46
N GLY A 142 9.35 -11.10 -2.62
CA GLY A 142 10.02 -12.30 -3.10
C GLY A 142 10.20 -13.33 -1.99
N SER A 143 10.24 -14.61 -2.35
CA SER A 143 10.58 -15.71 -1.45
C SER A 143 11.41 -16.76 -2.18
N THR A 144 12.35 -17.40 -1.46
CA THR A 144 13.05 -18.61 -1.92
C THR A 144 12.26 -19.89 -1.62
N ASP A 145 11.21 -19.79 -0.77
CA ASP A 145 10.27 -20.90 -0.52
C ASP A 145 9.18 -20.89 -1.60
N THR A 146 9.15 -21.92 -2.43
CA THR A 146 8.18 -22.08 -3.51
C THR A 146 6.74 -22.31 -3.03
N ASN A 147 6.55 -22.59 -1.74
CA ASN A 147 5.23 -22.72 -1.12
C ASN A 147 4.74 -21.43 -0.47
N ALA A 148 5.57 -20.37 -0.43
CA ALA A 148 5.17 -19.10 0.12
C ALA A 148 4.06 -18.47 -0.72
N SER A 149 2.92 -18.21 -0.10
CA SER A 149 1.78 -17.57 -0.74
C SER A 149 0.94 -16.82 0.28
N GLY A 150 0.10 -15.90 -0.19
CA GLY A 150 -0.83 -15.16 0.65
C GLY A 150 -0.54 -13.66 0.70
N VAL A 151 -1.36 -12.96 1.47
CA VAL A 151 -1.27 -11.51 1.68
C VAL A 151 -0.77 -11.23 3.09
N MET A 152 0.15 -10.28 3.20
CA MET A 152 0.70 -9.84 4.47
C MET A 152 0.50 -8.33 4.62
N THR A 153 0.03 -7.91 5.78
CA THR A 153 -0.02 -6.51 6.18
C THR A 153 1.09 -6.23 7.17
N VAL A 154 1.89 -5.21 6.91
CA VAL A 154 2.99 -4.78 7.78
C VAL A 154 2.67 -3.38 8.30
N CYS A 155 2.71 -3.20 9.62
CA CYS A 155 2.58 -1.90 10.26
C CYS A 155 3.77 -1.65 11.20
N GLN A 156 3.89 -0.42 11.69
CA GLN A 156 4.91 -0.09 12.67
C GLN A 156 4.69 -0.86 13.98
N THR A 157 5.77 -1.13 14.69
CA THR A 157 5.69 -1.74 16.02
C THR A 157 5.28 -0.70 17.06
N LYS A 158 4.66 -1.16 18.15
CA LYS A 158 4.24 -0.31 19.28
C LYS A 158 5.39 0.50 19.89
N ASP A 159 6.62 -0.03 19.82
CA ASP A 159 7.82 0.60 20.38
C ASP A 159 8.49 1.61 19.44
N ASN A 160 7.93 1.87 18.26
CA ASN A 160 8.45 2.87 17.36
C ASN A 160 8.09 4.28 17.88
N PRO A 161 9.07 5.15 18.19
CA PRO A 161 8.81 6.46 18.77
C PRO A 161 7.99 7.41 17.88
N TYR A 162 7.89 7.10 16.59
CA TYR A 162 7.08 7.86 15.62
C TYR A 162 5.65 7.33 15.48
N ASN A 163 5.22 6.42 16.34
CA ASN A 163 3.99 5.66 16.22
C ASN A 163 3.01 5.86 17.39
N ALA A 164 3.30 6.82 18.27
CA ALA A 164 2.54 7.04 19.50
C ALA A 164 1.04 7.24 19.26
N ASP A 165 0.69 7.89 18.14
CA ASP A 165 -0.70 8.28 17.84
C ASP A 165 -1.54 7.16 17.17
N ILE A 166 -0.92 6.05 16.75
CA ILE A 166 -1.59 5.01 15.97
C ILE A 166 -2.16 3.90 16.84
N TYR A 167 -1.57 3.64 18.03
CA TYR A 167 -1.97 2.55 18.90
C TYR A 167 -2.88 2.94 20.07
N ASP A 168 -2.99 4.23 20.39
CA ASP A 168 -3.79 4.72 21.53
C ASP A 168 -5.20 5.19 21.13
N SER A 169 -5.64 4.91 19.89
CA SER A 169 -6.96 5.31 19.37
C SER A 169 -7.91 4.14 19.12
#